data_f8470158b5e0a46dd3f35f749e56a083
#
_entry.id   f8470158b5e0a46dd3f35f749e56a083
#
_cell.length_a   1.000
_cell.length_b   1.000
_cell.length_c   1.000
_cell.angle_alpha   90.00
_cell.angle_beta   90.00
_cell.angle_gamma   90.00
#
_symmetry.space_group_name_H-M   'P 1'
#
loop_
_entity.id
_entity.type
_entity.pdbx_description
1 polymer ?
#
loop_
_entity_poly.entity_id
_entity_poly.type
_entity_poly.pdbx_seq_one_letter_code
_entity_poly.pdbx_strand_id
1 'polypeptide(L)'
;MYFLTKSVQIYDKEITSLEELLLFYKNMAEKGNISLLELSRMQALLLSLKKEKNDAVNELVSKRGNLKMLLNLPVAQEIEILLDETMLSRLDLSSLSLADLDSLLPSRPDQRLAFSILEASKANLKLQRSLSAPEFAIQGIYDRAGNFINNYFAVGLSFSIPIFNRNQGNIKSAKLEIEKSLKEKEYTENKANSELYVAYSRLEKAMELYQSADDDLEKNFNRLLEGVNENFRKRNISMLEFVDYYESYKETSLQLYETRKDVFLAMENLNTVVGRNIFNY
;
A
#
# COMPACT_ATOMS: atom_id res chain seq x y z
N MET A 1 -1.79 9.02 7.50
CA MET A 1 -2.58 10.07 8.18
C MET A 1 -2.29 10.09 9.68
N TYR A 2 -2.50 9.01 10.42
CA TYR A 2 -2.27 8.96 11.88
C TYR A 2 -0.89 9.51 12.29
N PHE A 3 0.20 8.96 11.76
CA PHE A 3 1.56 9.43 12.07
C PHE A 3 1.85 10.86 11.61
N LEU A 4 1.27 11.32 10.49
CA LEU A 4 1.34 12.74 10.11
C LEU A 4 0.66 13.66 11.14
N THR A 5 -0.46 13.22 11.73
CA THR A 5 -1.10 13.96 12.82
C THR A 5 -0.19 14.03 14.04
N LYS A 6 0.51 12.93 14.38
CA LYS A 6 1.53 12.93 15.46
C LYS A 6 2.70 13.87 15.15
N SER A 7 3.19 13.88 13.90
CA SER A 7 4.23 14.82 13.47
C SER A 7 3.79 16.28 13.61
N VAL A 8 2.54 16.60 13.22
CA VAL A 8 1.98 17.95 13.41
C VAL A 8 1.94 18.33 14.89
N GLN A 9 1.60 17.39 15.79
CA GLN A 9 1.61 17.64 17.24
C GLN A 9 3.02 17.93 17.80
N ILE A 10 4.08 17.31 17.23
CA ILE A 10 5.46 17.66 17.58
C ILE A 10 5.74 19.10 17.19
N TYR A 11 5.48 19.48 15.93
CA TYR A 11 5.67 20.85 15.48
C TYR A 11 4.91 21.87 16.32
N ASP A 12 3.66 21.54 16.73
CA ASP A 12 2.87 22.42 17.60
C ASP A 12 3.52 22.65 18.96
N LYS A 13 4.05 21.59 19.60
CA LYS A 13 4.76 21.71 20.87
C LYS A 13 6.02 22.57 20.73
N GLU A 14 6.82 22.32 19.69
CA GLU A 14 8.05 23.06 19.45
C GLU A 14 7.79 24.54 19.13
N ILE A 15 6.81 24.82 18.26
CA ILE A 15 6.45 26.20 17.91
C ILE A 15 5.98 26.94 19.14
N THR A 16 5.10 26.35 19.97
CA THR A 16 4.61 26.96 21.21
C THR A 16 5.75 27.27 22.15
N SER A 17 6.64 26.30 22.38
CA SER A 17 7.81 26.48 23.26
C SER A 17 8.76 27.57 22.76
N LEU A 18 9.02 27.58 21.44
CA LEU A 18 9.91 28.57 20.83
C LEU A 18 9.30 29.98 20.80
N GLU A 19 7.96 30.10 20.64
CA GLU A 19 7.26 31.39 20.72
C GLU A 19 7.35 31.99 22.11
N GLU A 20 7.21 31.18 23.17
CA GLU A 20 7.41 31.64 24.56
C GLU A 20 8.84 32.13 24.80
N LEU A 21 9.83 31.37 24.33
CA LEU A 21 11.24 31.76 24.43
C LEU A 21 11.51 33.04 23.64
N LEU A 22 10.99 33.17 22.44
CA LEU A 22 11.16 34.35 21.59
C LEU A 22 10.60 35.62 22.25
N LEU A 23 9.44 35.51 22.92
CA LEU A 23 8.88 36.64 23.68
C LEU A 23 9.80 37.08 24.81
N PHE A 24 10.35 36.13 25.57
CA PHE A 24 11.31 36.40 26.62
C PHE A 24 12.60 37.09 26.07
N TYR A 25 13.13 36.58 24.96
CA TYR A 25 14.33 37.11 24.33
C TYR A 25 14.15 38.48 23.68
N LYS A 26 12.96 38.78 23.12
CA LYS A 26 12.64 40.15 22.64
C LYS A 26 12.74 41.18 23.75
N ASN A 27 12.14 40.89 24.92
CA ASN A 27 12.21 41.74 26.08
C ASN A 27 13.66 41.98 26.58
N MET A 28 14.51 40.97 26.44
CA MET A 28 15.93 41.06 26.81
C MET A 28 16.74 41.85 25.76
N ALA A 29 16.41 41.70 24.48
CA ALA A 29 17.05 42.45 23.39
C ALA A 29 16.77 43.96 23.50
N GLU A 30 15.52 44.34 23.84
CA GLU A 30 15.15 45.74 24.11
C GLU A 30 15.94 46.36 25.26
N LYS A 31 16.36 45.55 26.23
CA LYS A 31 17.21 45.97 27.35
C LYS A 31 18.70 45.92 27.03
N GLY A 32 19.10 45.61 25.81
CA GLY A 32 20.49 45.48 25.37
C GLY A 32 21.24 44.27 25.90
N ASN A 33 20.52 43.30 26.47
CA ASN A 33 21.11 42.12 27.11
C ASN A 33 21.37 40.95 26.12
N ILE A 34 20.87 41.03 24.88
CA ILE A 34 20.99 40.00 23.85
C ILE A 34 21.29 40.66 22.52
N SER A 35 22.05 39.95 21.66
CA SER A 35 22.41 40.45 20.34
C SER A 35 21.21 40.30 19.38
N LEU A 36 21.05 41.24 18.42
CA LEU A 36 20.08 41.14 17.34
C LEU A 36 20.31 39.90 16.49
N LEU A 37 21.56 39.40 16.42
CA LEU A 37 21.88 38.15 15.68
C LEU A 37 21.22 36.94 16.32
N GLU A 38 21.26 36.79 17.64
CA GLU A 38 20.60 35.69 18.36
C GLU A 38 19.10 35.74 18.20
N LEU A 39 18.49 36.93 18.33
CA LEU A 39 17.07 37.12 18.10
C LEU A 39 16.64 36.72 16.66
N SER A 40 17.43 37.15 15.67
CA SER A 40 17.16 36.81 14.25
C SER A 40 17.27 35.32 13.97
N ARG A 41 18.22 34.61 14.62
CA ARG A 41 18.33 33.15 14.51
C ARG A 41 17.09 32.43 15.08
N MET A 42 16.61 32.86 16.25
CA MET A 42 15.38 32.30 16.82
C MET A 42 14.16 32.54 15.92
N GLN A 43 14.05 33.76 15.34
CA GLN A 43 12.96 34.06 14.39
C GLN A 43 13.05 33.19 13.12
N ALA A 44 14.26 32.95 12.61
CA ALA A 44 14.49 32.10 11.47
C ALA A 44 14.11 30.63 11.78
N LEU A 45 14.50 30.11 12.95
CA LEU A 45 14.12 28.77 13.40
C LEU A 45 12.60 28.63 13.53
N LEU A 46 11.93 29.62 14.15
CA LEU A 46 10.46 29.62 14.26
C LEU A 46 9.77 29.62 12.90
N LEU A 47 10.30 30.40 11.94
CA LEU A 47 9.77 30.44 10.58
C LEU A 47 9.93 29.09 9.87
N SER A 48 11.10 28.45 10.03
CA SER A 48 11.36 27.09 9.49
C SER A 48 10.38 26.08 10.04
N LEU A 49 10.19 26.02 11.36
CA LEU A 49 9.24 25.11 12.01
C LEU A 49 7.80 25.34 11.55
N LYS A 50 7.38 26.61 11.43
CA LYS A 50 6.03 26.93 10.91
C LYS A 50 5.86 26.49 9.47
N LYS A 51 6.91 26.61 8.66
CA LYS A 51 6.88 26.14 7.26
C LYS A 51 6.77 24.60 7.21
N GLU A 52 7.62 23.90 7.94
CA GLU A 52 7.61 22.44 8.00
C GLU A 52 6.27 21.90 8.51
N LYS A 53 5.68 22.52 9.56
CA LYS A 53 4.32 22.21 10.01
C LYS A 53 3.29 22.40 8.89
N ASN A 54 3.34 23.53 8.18
CA ASN A 54 2.42 23.82 7.09
C ASN A 54 2.51 22.77 5.97
N ASP A 55 3.73 22.34 5.64
CA ASP A 55 3.96 21.30 4.64
C ASP A 55 3.35 19.95 5.10
N ALA A 56 3.54 19.57 6.37
CA ALA A 56 2.94 18.37 6.97
C ALA A 56 1.39 18.45 6.99
N VAL A 57 0.82 19.61 7.33
CA VAL A 57 -0.63 19.84 7.31
C VAL A 57 -1.18 19.73 5.89
N ASN A 58 -0.50 20.29 4.89
CA ASN A 58 -0.91 20.20 3.48
C ASN A 58 -0.88 18.74 2.99
N GLU A 59 0.13 17.97 3.38
CA GLU A 59 0.16 16.54 3.09
C GLU A 59 -1.01 15.80 3.77
N LEU A 60 -1.30 16.12 5.04
CA LEU A 60 -2.42 15.52 5.77
C LEU A 60 -3.76 15.83 5.09
N VAL A 61 -3.96 17.06 4.62
CA VAL A 61 -5.16 17.47 3.86
C VAL A 61 -5.27 16.66 2.57
N SER A 62 -4.17 16.50 1.83
CA SER A 62 -4.14 15.69 0.60
C SER A 62 -4.49 14.23 0.86
N LYS A 63 -3.87 13.62 1.87
CA LYS A 63 -4.16 12.22 2.27
C LYS A 63 -5.61 12.04 2.70
N ARG A 64 -6.15 13.02 3.46
CA ARG A 64 -7.56 13.03 3.90
C ARG A 64 -8.51 13.14 2.72
N GLY A 65 -8.22 14.00 1.75
CA GLY A 65 -8.99 14.12 0.51
C GLY A 65 -9.01 12.81 -0.28
N ASN A 66 -7.86 12.17 -0.45
CA ASN A 66 -7.75 10.88 -1.13
C ASN A 66 -8.55 9.78 -0.42
N LEU A 67 -8.48 9.72 0.91
CA LEU A 67 -9.24 8.74 1.69
C LEU A 67 -10.75 8.96 1.55
N LYS A 68 -11.22 10.22 1.60
CA LYS A 68 -12.64 10.56 1.38
C LYS A 68 -13.11 10.12 0.00
N MET A 69 -12.30 10.33 -1.02
CA MET A 69 -12.58 9.89 -2.38
C MET A 69 -12.71 8.36 -2.46
N LEU A 70 -11.77 7.61 -1.87
CA LEU A 70 -11.78 6.16 -1.86
C LEU A 70 -12.99 5.58 -1.10
N LEU A 71 -13.42 6.25 -0.02
CA LEU A 71 -14.56 5.83 0.80
C LEU A 71 -15.90 6.41 0.30
N ASN A 72 -15.88 7.18 -0.80
CA ASN A 72 -17.05 7.90 -1.31
C ASN A 72 -17.76 8.76 -0.25
N LEU A 73 -16.98 9.46 0.58
CA LEU A 73 -17.51 10.32 1.65
C LEU A 73 -17.63 11.77 1.21
N PRO A 74 -18.63 12.52 1.72
CA PRO A 74 -18.76 13.95 1.48
C PRO A 74 -17.51 14.73 1.94
N VAL A 75 -17.14 15.80 1.22
CA VAL A 75 -15.97 16.62 1.53
C VAL A 75 -16.05 17.22 2.93
N ALA A 76 -17.26 17.59 3.39
CA ALA A 76 -17.50 18.19 4.69
C ALA A 76 -17.42 17.22 5.87
N GLN A 77 -17.48 15.90 5.62
CA GLN A 77 -17.41 14.91 6.70
C GLN A 77 -16.01 14.85 7.30
N GLU A 78 -15.88 14.99 8.60
CA GLU A 78 -14.61 14.78 9.28
C GLU A 78 -14.30 13.29 9.43
N ILE A 79 -13.01 12.96 9.30
CA ILE A 79 -12.48 11.61 9.46
C ILE A 79 -11.37 11.66 10.49
N GLU A 80 -11.51 10.87 11.53
CA GLU A 80 -10.46 10.57 12.49
C GLU A 80 -9.97 9.13 12.28
N ILE A 81 -8.65 8.92 12.36
CA ILE A 81 -8.05 7.61 12.25
C ILE A 81 -7.54 7.21 13.62
N LEU A 82 -8.08 6.12 14.13
CA LEU A 82 -7.62 5.47 15.34
C LEU A 82 -6.70 4.32 14.94
N LEU A 83 -5.56 4.22 15.60
CA LEU A 83 -4.58 3.15 15.41
C LEU A 83 -4.10 2.68 16.78
N ASP A 84 -4.14 1.38 17.01
CA ASP A 84 -3.59 0.78 18.24
C ASP A 84 -2.08 0.52 18.05
N GLU A 85 -1.25 1.47 18.50
CA GLU A 85 0.20 1.32 18.47
C GLU A 85 0.71 0.20 19.41
N THR A 86 -0.07 -0.21 20.42
CA THR A 86 0.37 -1.27 21.35
C THR A 86 0.49 -2.63 20.68
N MET A 87 -0.07 -2.78 19.49
CA MET A 87 0.07 -3.97 18.66
C MET A 87 1.53 -4.23 18.27
N LEU A 88 2.33 -3.18 18.03
CA LEU A 88 3.73 -3.32 17.65
C LEU A 88 4.56 -4.04 18.74
N SER A 89 4.30 -3.74 20.00
CA SER A 89 5.00 -4.39 21.14
C SER A 89 4.60 -5.85 21.35
N ARG A 90 3.44 -6.27 20.80
CA ARG A 90 2.92 -7.64 20.90
C ARG A 90 3.22 -8.47 19.64
N LEU A 91 3.74 -7.83 18.60
CA LEU A 91 4.00 -8.49 17.34
C LEU A 91 5.21 -9.43 17.46
N ASP A 92 4.95 -10.72 17.37
CA ASP A 92 5.97 -11.77 17.33
C ASP A 92 6.10 -12.36 15.94
N LEU A 93 7.13 -11.94 15.21
CA LEU A 93 7.43 -12.47 13.88
C LEU A 93 7.95 -13.90 13.90
N SER A 94 8.42 -14.41 15.05
CA SER A 94 8.92 -15.79 15.14
C SER A 94 7.84 -16.83 14.92
N SER A 95 6.57 -16.45 15.17
CA SER A 95 5.39 -17.28 14.91
C SER A 95 4.95 -17.27 13.43
N LEU A 96 5.53 -16.40 12.59
CA LEU A 96 5.13 -16.20 11.20
C LEU A 96 6.13 -16.90 10.27
N SER A 97 5.81 -18.12 9.84
CA SER A 97 6.68 -18.87 8.91
C SER A 97 6.46 -18.42 7.47
N LEU A 98 7.54 -18.18 6.75
CA LEU A 98 7.50 -17.91 5.31
C LEU A 98 6.80 -19.05 4.53
N ALA A 99 6.98 -20.31 4.98
CA ALA A 99 6.33 -21.47 4.37
C ALA A 99 4.80 -21.47 4.54
N ASP A 100 4.32 -21.02 5.71
CA ASP A 100 2.86 -20.88 5.94
C ASP A 100 2.26 -19.82 5.05
N LEU A 101 2.95 -18.70 4.87
CA LEU A 101 2.54 -17.61 3.98
C LEU A 101 2.54 -18.04 2.51
N ASP A 102 3.55 -18.78 2.08
CA ASP A 102 3.65 -19.34 0.71
C ASP A 102 2.44 -20.23 0.40
N SER A 103 1.99 -21.04 1.36
CA SER A 103 0.80 -21.88 1.22
C SER A 103 -0.50 -21.13 0.92
N LEU A 104 -0.55 -19.83 1.21
CA LEU A 104 -1.71 -18.97 0.97
C LEU A 104 -1.74 -18.37 -0.44
N LEU A 105 -0.58 -18.27 -1.11
CA LEU A 105 -0.44 -17.61 -2.42
C LEU A 105 -1.38 -18.19 -3.51
N PRO A 106 -1.62 -19.52 -3.60
CA PRO A 106 -2.53 -20.04 -4.61
C PRO A 106 -3.97 -19.53 -4.49
N SER A 107 -4.37 -19.00 -3.32
CA SER A 107 -5.68 -18.41 -3.10
C SER A 107 -5.84 -16.98 -3.62
N ARG A 108 -4.76 -16.34 -4.02
CA ARG A 108 -4.75 -14.97 -4.57
C ARG A 108 -5.62 -14.87 -5.83
N PRO A 109 -6.34 -13.76 -6.03
CA PRO A 109 -7.19 -13.58 -7.20
C PRO A 109 -6.44 -13.66 -8.54
N ASP A 110 -5.19 -13.13 -8.61
CA ASP A 110 -4.36 -13.18 -9.81
C ASP A 110 -3.90 -14.60 -10.15
N GLN A 111 -3.56 -15.42 -9.14
CA GLN A 111 -3.22 -16.83 -9.30
C GLN A 111 -4.42 -17.63 -9.83
N ARG A 112 -5.59 -17.41 -9.23
CA ARG A 112 -6.85 -18.03 -9.67
C ARG A 112 -7.23 -17.62 -11.09
N LEU A 113 -6.99 -16.35 -11.45
CA LEU A 113 -7.20 -15.85 -12.81
C LEU A 113 -6.29 -16.57 -13.81
N ALA A 114 -4.99 -16.64 -13.53
CA ALA A 114 -4.03 -17.32 -14.40
C ALA A 114 -4.38 -18.80 -14.59
N PHE A 115 -4.79 -19.50 -13.53
CA PHE A 115 -5.31 -20.86 -13.61
C PHE A 115 -6.56 -20.95 -14.49
N SER A 116 -7.52 -20.04 -14.31
CA SER A 116 -8.77 -20.03 -15.10
C SER A 116 -8.52 -19.76 -16.58
N ILE A 117 -7.56 -18.90 -16.92
CA ILE A 117 -7.15 -18.63 -18.31
C ILE A 117 -6.56 -19.91 -18.94
N LEU A 118 -5.71 -20.64 -18.22
CA LEU A 118 -5.17 -21.92 -18.70
C LEU A 118 -6.28 -22.95 -18.96
N GLU A 119 -7.24 -23.08 -18.07
CA GLU A 119 -8.37 -24.00 -18.26
C GLU A 119 -9.28 -23.57 -19.44
N ALA A 120 -9.49 -22.27 -19.62
CA ALA A 120 -10.22 -21.75 -20.79
C ALA A 120 -9.46 -22.06 -22.10
N SER A 121 -8.14 -21.94 -22.14
CA SER A 121 -7.31 -22.30 -23.30
C SER A 121 -7.38 -23.79 -23.62
N LYS A 122 -7.39 -24.65 -22.59
CA LYS A 122 -7.60 -26.11 -22.76
C LYS A 122 -9.00 -26.41 -23.31
N ALA A 123 -10.03 -25.74 -22.80
CA ALA A 123 -11.41 -25.90 -23.30
C ALA A 123 -11.54 -25.43 -24.75
N ASN A 124 -10.87 -24.31 -25.12
CA ASN A 124 -10.81 -23.85 -26.51
C ASN A 124 -10.17 -24.89 -27.43
N LEU A 125 -9.06 -25.51 -27.05
CA LEU A 125 -8.46 -26.61 -27.83
C LEU A 125 -9.46 -27.75 -28.05
N LYS A 126 -10.20 -28.11 -27.00
CA LYS A 126 -11.25 -29.14 -27.14
C LYS A 126 -12.32 -28.72 -28.13
N LEU A 127 -12.78 -27.46 -28.11
CA LEU A 127 -13.70 -26.88 -29.06
C LEU A 127 -13.15 -26.96 -30.49
N GLN A 128 -11.90 -26.49 -30.72
CA GLN A 128 -11.30 -26.51 -32.07
C GLN A 128 -11.15 -27.92 -32.62
N ARG A 129 -10.91 -28.91 -31.75
CA ARG A 129 -10.93 -30.34 -32.16
C ARG A 129 -12.32 -30.83 -32.51
N SER A 130 -13.37 -30.42 -31.78
CA SER A 130 -14.75 -30.78 -32.09
C SER A 130 -15.20 -30.21 -33.43
N LEU A 131 -14.79 -28.98 -33.75
CA LEU A 131 -15.07 -28.33 -35.04
C LEU A 131 -14.35 -29.01 -36.24
N SER A 132 -13.38 -29.89 -35.99
CA SER A 132 -12.73 -30.69 -37.01
C SER A 132 -13.49 -32.01 -37.33
N ALA A 133 -14.47 -32.38 -36.54
CA ALA A 133 -15.28 -33.53 -36.74
C ALA A 133 -16.39 -33.25 -37.80
N PRO A 134 -16.88 -34.28 -38.51
CA PRO A 134 -18.03 -34.14 -39.38
C PRO A 134 -19.28 -33.67 -38.64
N GLU A 135 -19.98 -32.72 -39.22
CA GLU A 135 -21.26 -32.22 -38.68
C GLU A 135 -22.43 -33.06 -39.24
N PHE A 136 -23.28 -33.51 -38.36
CA PHE A 136 -24.49 -34.25 -38.69
C PHE A 136 -25.72 -33.39 -38.40
N ALA A 137 -26.58 -33.20 -39.41
CA ALA A 137 -27.83 -32.50 -39.22
C ALA A 137 -29.01 -33.39 -39.67
N ILE A 138 -30.06 -33.42 -38.86
CA ILE A 138 -31.34 -34.05 -39.18
C ILE A 138 -32.31 -32.89 -39.46
N GLN A 139 -32.95 -32.93 -40.63
CA GLN A 139 -33.87 -31.91 -41.07
C GLN A 139 -35.24 -32.53 -41.31
N GLY A 140 -36.28 -32.03 -40.70
CA GLY A 140 -37.66 -32.32 -40.95
C GLY A 140 -38.28 -31.20 -41.79
N ILE A 141 -38.94 -31.55 -42.89
CA ILE A 141 -39.63 -30.59 -43.74
C ILE A 141 -41.11 -31.02 -43.78
N TYR A 142 -42.00 -30.09 -43.48
CA TYR A 142 -43.41 -30.23 -43.67
C TYR A 142 -43.93 -29.09 -44.55
N ASP A 143 -44.51 -29.46 -45.71
CA ASP A 143 -45.11 -28.51 -46.64
C ASP A 143 -46.59 -28.83 -46.81
N ARG A 144 -47.47 -27.94 -46.35
CA ARG A 144 -48.91 -28.08 -46.36
C ARG A 144 -49.51 -27.92 -47.74
N ALA A 145 -48.93 -27.07 -48.59
CA ALA A 145 -49.48 -26.69 -49.89
C ALA A 145 -48.41 -26.78 -50.98
N GLY A 146 -47.69 -27.87 -51.08
CA GLY A 146 -46.68 -28.12 -52.11
C GLY A 146 -47.28 -28.15 -53.52
N ASN A 147 -46.50 -27.83 -54.54
CA ASN A 147 -46.91 -27.69 -55.91
C ASN A 147 -47.47 -29.02 -56.55
N PHE A 148 -47.08 -30.16 -55.99
CA PHE A 148 -47.45 -31.46 -56.53
C PHE A 148 -48.19 -32.40 -55.54
N ILE A 149 -47.91 -32.25 -54.23
CA ILE A 149 -48.50 -33.12 -53.16
C ILE A 149 -48.83 -32.22 -51.97
N ASN A 150 -50.08 -32.21 -51.51
CA ASN A 150 -50.53 -31.58 -50.33
C ASN A 150 -50.09 -32.39 -49.08
N ASN A 151 -49.69 -31.69 -47.99
CA ASN A 151 -49.24 -32.31 -46.75
C ASN A 151 -47.97 -33.18 -46.93
N TYR A 152 -47.03 -32.68 -47.72
CA TYR A 152 -45.74 -33.36 -47.91
C TYR A 152 -44.91 -33.34 -46.63
N PHE A 153 -44.43 -34.50 -46.20
CA PHE A 153 -43.53 -34.68 -45.12
C PHE A 153 -42.22 -35.35 -45.59
N ALA A 154 -41.09 -34.80 -45.27
CA ALA A 154 -39.82 -35.41 -45.58
C ALA A 154 -38.86 -35.30 -44.38
N VAL A 155 -38.00 -36.29 -44.20
CA VAL A 155 -36.90 -36.31 -43.28
C VAL A 155 -35.63 -36.46 -44.09
N GLY A 156 -34.72 -35.50 -43.90
CA GLY A 156 -33.39 -35.47 -44.52
C GLY A 156 -32.30 -35.68 -43.48
N LEU A 157 -31.26 -36.39 -43.86
CA LEU A 157 -30.00 -36.49 -43.15
C LEU A 157 -28.94 -35.79 -43.99
N SER A 158 -28.24 -34.82 -43.43
CA SER A 158 -27.09 -34.22 -44.07
C SER A 158 -25.86 -34.37 -43.20
N PHE A 159 -24.74 -34.60 -43.82
CA PHE A 159 -23.46 -34.66 -43.14
C PHE A 159 -22.39 -33.93 -43.97
N SER A 160 -21.63 -33.09 -43.29
CA SER A 160 -20.52 -32.32 -43.88
C SER A 160 -19.19 -32.99 -43.49
N ILE A 161 -18.44 -33.45 -44.51
CA ILE A 161 -17.15 -34.10 -44.26
C ILE A 161 -16.05 -33.08 -44.62
N PRO A 162 -15.26 -32.57 -43.64
CA PRO A 162 -14.14 -31.66 -43.92
C PRO A 162 -12.97 -32.46 -44.55
N ILE A 163 -12.76 -32.36 -45.85
CA ILE A 163 -11.70 -33.12 -46.57
C ILE A 163 -10.38 -32.36 -46.54
N PHE A 164 -10.39 -31.07 -46.89
CA PHE A 164 -9.18 -30.24 -47.03
C PHE A 164 -8.93 -29.37 -45.82
N ASN A 165 -9.95 -28.80 -45.22
CA ASN A 165 -9.86 -27.93 -44.04
C ASN A 165 -10.45 -28.69 -42.83
N ARG A 166 -9.56 -29.31 -42.05
CA ARG A 166 -9.88 -30.00 -40.79
C ARG A 166 -9.59 -29.14 -39.58
N ASN A 167 -9.76 -27.84 -39.68
CA ASN A 167 -9.46 -26.85 -38.62
C ASN A 167 -8.03 -26.93 -38.05
N GLN A 168 -7.07 -27.50 -38.83
CA GLN A 168 -5.72 -27.79 -38.35
C GLN A 168 -4.93 -26.53 -37.96
N GLY A 169 -5.17 -25.38 -38.60
CA GLY A 169 -4.59 -24.10 -38.26
C GLY A 169 -5.00 -23.62 -36.89
N ASN A 170 -6.33 -23.64 -36.61
CA ASN A 170 -6.87 -23.21 -35.31
C ASN A 170 -6.50 -24.20 -34.19
N ILE A 171 -6.43 -25.50 -34.50
CA ILE A 171 -5.94 -26.50 -33.52
C ILE A 171 -4.49 -26.24 -33.16
N LYS A 172 -3.63 -25.91 -34.14
CA LYS A 172 -2.24 -25.56 -33.87
C LYS A 172 -2.13 -24.26 -33.05
N SER A 173 -2.90 -23.24 -33.42
CA SER A 173 -3.00 -21.98 -32.67
C SER A 173 -3.45 -22.19 -31.21
N ALA A 174 -4.51 -23.00 -31.02
CA ALA A 174 -5.02 -23.31 -29.66
C ALA A 174 -4.00 -24.09 -28.82
N LYS A 175 -3.16 -24.94 -29.42
CA LYS A 175 -2.06 -25.60 -28.69
C LYS A 175 -1.01 -24.59 -28.21
N LEU A 176 -0.60 -23.67 -29.08
CA LEU A 176 0.36 -22.63 -28.72
C LEU A 176 -0.21 -21.67 -27.65
N GLU A 177 -1.52 -21.40 -27.69
CA GLU A 177 -2.17 -20.61 -26.64
C GLU A 177 -2.16 -21.30 -25.26
N ILE A 178 -2.26 -22.63 -25.22
CA ILE A 178 -2.08 -23.38 -23.97
C ILE A 178 -0.64 -23.23 -23.46
N GLU A 179 0.37 -23.38 -24.33
CA GLU A 179 1.77 -23.24 -23.96
C GLU A 179 2.03 -21.82 -23.42
N LYS A 180 1.50 -20.80 -24.08
CA LYS A 180 1.56 -19.42 -23.64
C LYS A 180 0.91 -19.22 -22.28
N SER A 181 -0.33 -19.67 -22.10
CA SER A 181 -1.08 -19.56 -20.82
C SER A 181 -0.38 -20.31 -19.68
N LEU A 182 0.30 -21.43 -20.00
CA LEU A 182 1.10 -22.15 -19.01
C LEU A 182 2.30 -21.32 -18.55
N LYS A 183 2.99 -20.66 -19.50
CA LYS A 183 4.13 -19.77 -19.16
C LYS A 183 3.68 -18.51 -18.42
N GLU A 184 2.52 -17.96 -18.74
CA GLU A 184 1.93 -16.84 -18.02
C GLU A 184 1.56 -17.22 -16.56
N LYS A 185 1.02 -18.44 -16.36
CA LYS A 185 0.74 -18.98 -15.03
C LYS A 185 2.05 -19.15 -14.23
N GLU A 186 3.06 -19.77 -14.79
CA GLU A 186 4.37 -19.98 -14.17
C GLU A 186 5.03 -18.63 -13.80
N TYR A 187 4.96 -17.64 -14.69
CA TYR A 187 5.42 -16.28 -14.42
C TYR A 187 4.69 -15.63 -13.25
N THR A 188 3.36 -15.78 -13.19
CA THR A 188 2.53 -15.21 -12.12
C THR A 188 2.84 -15.86 -10.77
N GLU A 189 3.08 -17.18 -10.74
CA GLU A 189 3.52 -17.90 -9.55
C GLU A 189 4.89 -17.39 -9.05
N ASN A 190 5.87 -17.32 -9.93
CA ASN A 190 7.21 -16.84 -9.59
C ASN A 190 7.19 -15.38 -9.12
N LYS A 191 6.35 -14.55 -9.72
CA LYS A 191 6.15 -13.16 -9.31
C LYS A 191 5.59 -13.08 -7.89
N ALA A 192 4.56 -13.87 -7.57
CA ALA A 192 3.96 -13.89 -6.25
C ALA A 192 4.95 -14.34 -5.17
N ASN A 193 5.76 -15.36 -5.45
CA ASN A 193 6.81 -15.83 -4.56
C ASN A 193 7.88 -14.74 -4.30
N SER A 194 8.26 -14.02 -5.34
CA SER A 194 9.20 -12.90 -5.22
C SER A 194 8.62 -11.74 -4.41
N GLU A 195 7.34 -11.39 -4.66
CA GLU A 195 6.63 -10.36 -3.91
C GLU A 195 6.52 -10.73 -2.42
N LEU A 196 6.21 -11.98 -2.11
CA LEU A 196 6.15 -12.49 -0.74
C LEU A 196 7.49 -12.37 -0.03
N TYR A 197 8.56 -12.85 -0.66
CA TYR A 197 9.91 -12.76 -0.09
C TYR A 197 10.30 -11.31 0.21
N VAL A 198 10.06 -10.39 -0.73
CA VAL A 198 10.37 -8.96 -0.55
C VAL A 198 9.53 -8.34 0.57
N ALA A 199 8.22 -8.64 0.61
CA ALA A 199 7.33 -8.09 1.64
C ALA A 199 7.69 -8.61 3.04
N TYR A 200 7.98 -9.90 3.16
CA TYR A 200 8.41 -10.52 4.42
C TYR A 200 9.73 -9.92 4.91
N SER A 201 10.75 -9.86 4.03
CA SER A 201 12.05 -9.28 4.39
C SER A 201 11.97 -7.80 4.77
N ARG A 202 11.08 -7.04 4.15
CA ARG A 202 10.84 -5.64 4.54
C ARG A 202 10.22 -5.55 5.93
N LEU A 203 9.27 -6.42 6.25
CA LEU A 203 8.67 -6.45 7.59
C LEU A 203 9.70 -6.82 8.66
N GLU A 204 10.55 -7.84 8.40
CA GLU A 204 11.64 -8.20 9.31
C GLU A 204 12.57 -7.00 9.57
N LYS A 205 13.01 -6.32 8.51
CA LYS A 205 13.90 -5.16 8.64
C LYS A 205 13.25 -3.97 9.34
N ALA A 206 11.99 -3.67 9.04
CA ALA A 206 11.26 -2.61 9.73
C ALA A 206 11.10 -2.93 11.22
N MET A 207 10.83 -4.18 11.55
CA MET A 207 10.66 -4.62 12.94
C MET A 207 12.00 -4.64 13.69
N GLU A 208 13.09 -5.09 13.05
CA GLU A 208 14.44 -5.03 13.60
C GLU A 208 14.83 -3.57 13.97
N LEU A 209 14.55 -2.62 13.07
CA LEU A 209 14.80 -1.22 13.31
C LEU A 209 13.93 -0.68 14.46
N TYR A 210 12.64 -1.00 14.47
CA TYR A 210 11.73 -0.59 15.54
C TYR A 210 12.17 -1.12 16.91
N GLN A 211 12.57 -2.39 17.00
CA GLN A 211 13.04 -3.01 18.24
C GLN A 211 14.43 -2.51 18.69
N SER A 212 15.23 -1.94 17.78
CA SER A 212 16.50 -1.33 18.13
C SER A 212 16.37 0.04 18.81
N ALA A 213 15.20 0.68 18.68
CA ALA A 213 14.92 1.94 19.35
C ALA A 213 14.64 1.69 20.85
N ASP A 214 15.26 2.52 21.71
CA ASP A 214 15.02 2.48 23.15
C ASP A 214 13.59 2.95 23.46
N ASP A 215 12.82 2.13 24.18
CA ASP A 215 11.44 2.44 24.59
C ASP A 215 11.34 3.72 25.43
N ASP A 216 12.40 4.09 26.16
CA ASP A 216 12.45 5.30 26.95
C ASP A 216 12.95 6.53 26.17
N LEU A 217 13.37 6.34 24.91
CA LEU A 217 13.95 7.42 24.11
C LEU A 217 12.96 8.61 23.99
N GLU A 218 11.70 8.34 23.67
CA GLU A 218 10.67 9.39 23.53
C GLU A 218 10.44 10.16 24.86
N LYS A 219 10.41 9.45 25.99
CA LYS A 219 10.27 10.07 27.32
C LYS A 219 11.51 10.89 27.71
N ASN A 220 12.68 10.35 27.42
CA ASN A 220 13.95 11.02 27.70
C ASN A 220 14.11 12.28 26.86
N PHE A 221 13.71 12.25 25.59
CA PHE A 221 13.75 13.43 24.71
C PHE A 221 12.77 14.53 25.15
N ASN A 222 11.56 14.20 25.61
CA ASN A 222 10.65 15.21 26.17
C ASN A 222 11.25 15.91 27.40
N ARG A 223 11.90 15.17 28.31
CA ARG A 223 12.60 15.74 29.48
C ARG A 223 13.81 16.57 29.05
N LEU A 224 14.54 16.11 28.01
CA LEU A 224 15.68 16.82 27.50
C LEU A 224 15.26 18.19 26.95
N LEU A 225 14.17 18.28 26.19
CA LEU A 225 13.67 19.54 25.64
C LEU A 225 13.34 20.56 26.74
N GLU A 226 12.68 20.12 27.83
CA GLU A 226 12.40 20.98 28.99
C GLU A 226 13.70 21.48 29.62
N GLY A 227 14.67 20.58 29.82
CA GLY A 227 15.99 20.93 30.36
C GLY A 227 16.77 21.88 29.46
N VAL A 228 16.73 21.68 28.14
CA VAL A 228 17.37 22.58 27.15
C VAL A 228 16.74 23.97 27.22
N ASN A 229 15.41 24.07 27.25
CA ASN A 229 14.72 25.36 27.39
C ASN A 229 15.09 26.10 28.67
N GLU A 230 15.16 25.40 29.83
CA GLU A 230 15.58 25.99 31.09
C GLU A 230 17.03 26.46 31.06
N ASN A 231 17.97 25.63 30.56
CA ASN A 231 19.38 25.97 30.49
C ASN A 231 19.61 27.14 29.54
N PHE A 232 18.89 27.21 28.45
CA PHE A 232 18.95 28.32 27.52
C PHE A 232 18.45 29.63 28.18
N ARG A 233 17.31 29.60 28.88
CA ARG A 233 16.80 30.76 29.66
C ARG A 233 17.79 31.24 30.72
N LYS A 234 18.51 30.29 31.38
CA LYS A 234 19.55 30.61 32.39
C LYS A 234 20.91 31.00 31.76
N ARG A 235 21.03 30.98 30.41
CA ARG A 235 22.27 31.22 29.65
C ARG A 235 23.38 30.20 29.95
N ASN A 236 23.03 29.00 30.36
CA ASN A 236 23.99 27.93 30.60
C ASN A 236 24.44 27.26 29.29
N ILE A 237 23.68 27.41 28.22
CA ILE A 237 24.03 26.97 26.88
C ILE A 237 23.93 28.11 25.88
N SER A 238 24.75 28.04 24.84
CA SER A 238 24.77 29.00 23.75
C SER A 238 23.57 28.84 22.80
N MET A 239 23.31 29.85 21.98
CA MET A 239 22.29 29.78 20.92
C MET A 239 22.57 28.66 19.91
N LEU A 240 23.84 28.39 19.62
CA LEU A 240 24.22 27.32 18.70
C LEU A 240 23.85 25.94 19.29
N GLU A 241 24.24 25.68 20.53
CA GLU A 241 23.90 24.46 21.26
C GLU A 241 22.39 24.30 21.39
N PHE A 242 21.67 25.39 21.68
CA PHE A 242 20.20 25.37 21.75
C PHE A 242 19.57 24.91 20.43
N VAL A 243 19.97 25.50 19.29
CA VAL A 243 19.44 25.12 17.96
C VAL A 243 19.79 23.67 17.64
N ASP A 244 21.02 23.23 17.90
CA ASP A 244 21.48 21.87 17.66
C ASP A 244 20.65 20.84 18.44
N TYR A 245 20.42 21.07 19.73
CA TYR A 245 19.54 20.21 20.55
C TYR A 245 18.09 20.21 20.06
N TYR A 246 17.59 21.36 19.64
CA TYR A 246 16.23 21.51 19.14
C TYR A 246 16.00 20.73 17.83
N GLU A 247 16.93 20.88 16.89
CA GLU A 247 16.90 20.13 15.62
C GLU A 247 17.04 18.63 15.86
N SER A 248 17.98 18.21 16.71
CA SER A 248 18.17 16.81 17.08
C SER A 248 16.92 16.21 17.73
N TYR A 249 16.25 16.95 18.63
CA TYR A 249 15.00 16.53 19.24
C TYR A 249 13.90 16.31 18.19
N LYS A 250 13.70 17.30 17.32
CA LYS A 250 12.71 17.24 16.25
C LYS A 250 12.95 16.04 15.34
N GLU A 251 14.16 15.94 14.79
CA GLU A 251 14.52 14.88 13.85
C GLU A 251 14.32 13.48 14.46
N THR A 252 14.82 13.27 15.68
CA THR A 252 14.67 11.97 16.36
C THR A 252 13.21 11.64 16.63
N SER A 253 12.40 12.61 17.10
CA SER A 253 10.99 12.41 17.35
C SER A 253 10.21 12.06 16.08
N LEU A 254 10.53 12.72 14.97
CA LEU A 254 9.92 12.41 13.67
C LEU A 254 10.36 11.03 13.16
N GLN A 255 11.65 10.68 13.29
CA GLN A 255 12.18 9.38 12.91
C GLN A 255 11.53 8.22 13.68
N LEU A 256 11.27 8.39 14.98
CA LEU A 256 10.55 7.38 15.77
C LEU A 256 9.14 7.10 15.21
N TYR A 257 8.40 8.15 14.85
CA TYR A 257 7.08 7.96 14.23
C TYR A 257 7.17 7.39 12.80
N GLU A 258 8.20 7.75 12.03
CA GLU A 258 8.45 7.16 10.72
C GLU A 258 8.76 5.66 10.85
N THR A 259 9.60 5.26 11.79
CA THR A 259 9.94 3.86 12.04
C THR A 259 8.68 3.04 12.40
N ARG A 260 7.83 3.56 13.30
CA ARG A 260 6.54 2.91 13.61
C ARG A 260 5.63 2.81 12.39
N LYS A 261 5.50 3.88 11.63
CA LYS A 261 4.73 3.92 10.38
C LYS A 261 5.21 2.86 9.40
N ASP A 262 6.51 2.70 9.26
CA ASP A 262 7.11 1.76 8.30
C ASP A 262 6.80 0.31 8.66
N VAL A 263 6.73 -0.04 9.95
CA VAL A 263 6.27 -1.37 10.37
C VAL A 263 4.81 -1.60 9.95
N PHE A 264 3.90 -0.66 10.24
CA PHE A 264 2.50 -0.79 9.82
C PHE A 264 2.34 -0.89 8.31
N LEU A 265 3.11 -0.11 7.54
CA LEU A 265 3.11 -0.19 6.08
C LEU A 265 3.65 -1.53 5.57
N ALA A 266 4.67 -2.08 6.23
CA ALA A 266 5.20 -3.39 5.87
C ALA A 266 4.21 -4.52 6.20
N MET A 267 3.49 -4.43 7.32
CA MET A 267 2.41 -5.36 7.68
C MET A 267 1.29 -5.34 6.63
N GLU A 268 0.83 -4.15 6.23
CA GLU A 268 -0.24 -4.01 5.23
C GLU A 268 0.22 -4.47 3.84
N ASN A 269 1.47 -4.20 3.49
CA ASN A 269 2.05 -4.74 2.26
C ASN A 269 2.05 -6.27 2.26
N LEU A 270 2.37 -6.90 3.38
CA LEU A 270 2.34 -8.36 3.51
C LEU A 270 0.90 -8.89 3.42
N ASN A 271 -0.09 -8.25 4.07
CA ASN A 271 -1.51 -8.57 3.91
C ASN A 271 -1.93 -8.53 2.43
N THR A 272 -1.54 -7.48 1.73
CA THR A 272 -1.83 -7.28 0.30
C THR A 272 -1.20 -8.36 -0.56
N VAL A 273 0.06 -8.68 -0.31
CA VAL A 273 0.82 -9.69 -1.08
C VAL A 273 0.26 -11.09 -0.87
N VAL A 274 -0.13 -11.43 0.35
CA VAL A 274 -0.74 -12.73 0.65
C VAL A 274 -2.21 -12.80 0.19
N GLY A 275 -2.86 -11.63 0.00
CA GLY A 275 -4.27 -11.52 -0.37
C GLY A 275 -5.24 -11.84 0.77
N ARG A 276 -4.78 -11.78 2.02
CA ARG A 276 -5.55 -11.97 3.25
C ARG A 276 -5.07 -11.04 4.36
N ASN A 277 -5.97 -10.65 5.25
CA ASN A 277 -5.60 -9.95 6.47
C ASN A 277 -4.97 -10.95 7.46
N ILE A 278 -3.64 -10.95 7.54
CA ILE A 278 -2.87 -11.67 8.56
C ILE A 278 -2.81 -10.83 9.82
N PHE A 279 -2.61 -9.52 9.63
CA PHE A 279 -2.62 -8.53 10.69
C PHE A 279 -3.94 -7.76 10.67
N ASN A 280 -4.57 -7.61 11.84
CA ASN A 280 -5.76 -6.79 12.07
C ASN A 280 -5.39 -5.72 13.10
N TYR A 281 -5.52 -4.44 12.75
CA TYR A 281 -5.21 -3.28 13.59
C TYR A 281 -6.35 -2.28 13.67
#